data_803b6fdc91016c5ec7daba58b062ca80
#
_entry.id   803b6fdc91016c5ec7daba58b062ca80
#
_cell.length_a   1.000
_cell.length_b   1.000
_cell.length_c   1.000
_cell.angle_alpha   90.00
_cell.angle_beta   90.00
_cell.angle_gamma   90.00
#
_symmetry.space_group_name_H-M   'P 1'
#
loop_
_entity.id
_entity.type
_entity.pdbx_description
1 polymer ?
#
loop_
_entity_poly.entity_id
_entity_poly.type
_entity_poly.pdbx_seq_one_letter_code
_entity_poly.pdbx_strand_id
1 'polypeptide(L)'
;IIMANREIPYKIYLEENELPRQWYNVRADMKNKPAPLLNPATHQPCTLEELSHVFCTELAKQELDDTTPYIDIPQEIIDFYKMYRPAPLVRAYCLEKALGTPAKIYYKFEGNNTSGSHKLNSAIAQAYYAKKQGLKGVTTETGAGQWGTALSMACAYLGLDCKVFMVKCSYEQKPFRREVMRTYGANVTPSPSMETEVGKKINAEFPGTTGSLGCAISEAVECATTHEGYRYVLGSVLSQVLLHQTVSGLETKTACEKYGIKPDMIIGCAGGGSNLGGLISPFMGEKLRGEADYEFIAVEPASCPSLTRGVYAYDFCDTGAVCPLAKMYTLGSTFIPSANHAGGLRYHGMSSVLSQLYHDGYMTARSVEQTSVFAAAEQFARTEGILPAPESSHAIRVAIDEAMKCKETGEEKTILFGLTGTGYFDMVAYQKFNDHEMSDYIPTDEELKVSMDRMPKVD
;
A
#
# COMPACT_ATOMS: atom_id res chain seq x y z
N ILE A 1 -34.05 26.04 5.58
CA ILE A 1 -34.25 24.91 4.65
C ILE A 1 -33.92 23.66 5.45
N ILE A 2 -34.97 22.93 5.90
CA ILE A 2 -34.83 21.66 6.58
C ILE A 2 -34.29 20.70 5.51
N MET A 3 -32.99 20.32 5.59
CA MET A 3 -32.50 19.19 4.83
C MET A 3 -33.28 17.96 5.33
N ALA A 4 -34.14 17.43 4.46
CA ALA A 4 -34.77 16.16 4.72
C ALA A 4 -33.67 15.14 5.03
N ASN A 5 -33.89 14.34 6.08
CA ASN A 5 -33.02 13.24 6.49
C ASN A 5 -32.90 12.28 5.29
N ARG A 6 -31.96 12.53 4.36
CA ARG A 6 -31.69 11.61 3.25
C ARG A 6 -31.04 10.38 3.84
N GLU A 7 -31.73 9.27 3.74
CA GLU A 7 -31.15 7.97 4.03
C GLU A 7 -29.88 7.82 3.20
N ILE A 8 -28.75 7.46 3.84
CA ILE A 8 -27.48 7.32 3.15
C ILE A 8 -27.58 6.08 2.25
N PRO A 9 -27.32 6.22 0.93
CA PRO A 9 -27.40 5.06 0.03
C PRO A 9 -26.30 4.03 0.35
N TYR A 10 -26.53 2.77 -0.04
CA TYR A 10 -25.50 1.73 0.11
C TYR A 10 -24.18 2.12 -0.56
N LYS A 11 -24.25 2.67 -1.77
CA LYS A 11 -23.08 3.10 -2.54
C LYS A 11 -23.17 4.58 -2.87
N ILE A 12 -22.18 5.31 -2.44
CA ILE A 12 -22.01 6.72 -2.76
C ILE A 12 -21.01 6.82 -3.90
N TYR A 13 -21.47 7.26 -5.07
CA TYR A 13 -20.62 7.61 -6.20
C TYR A 13 -20.54 9.13 -6.34
N LEU A 14 -19.36 9.63 -6.67
CA LEU A 14 -19.18 10.99 -7.17
C LEU A 14 -19.42 11.02 -8.68
N GLU A 15 -19.65 12.21 -9.22
CA GLU A 15 -19.68 12.43 -10.67
C GLU A 15 -18.23 12.60 -11.20
N GLU A 16 -18.02 12.40 -12.50
CA GLU A 16 -16.68 12.56 -13.11
C GLU A 16 -16.08 13.96 -12.91
N ASN A 17 -16.91 14.99 -12.85
CA ASN A 17 -16.48 16.36 -12.60
C ASN A 17 -16.10 16.64 -11.14
N GLU A 18 -16.43 15.72 -10.22
CA GLU A 18 -16.06 15.76 -8.81
C GLU A 18 -14.74 15.01 -8.56
N LEU A 19 -14.12 14.41 -9.59
CA LEU A 19 -12.80 13.80 -9.47
C LEU A 19 -11.74 14.83 -9.04
N PRO A 20 -10.84 14.48 -8.12
CA PRO A 20 -9.74 15.34 -7.73
C PRO A 20 -8.89 15.79 -8.93
N ARG A 21 -8.56 17.06 -8.99
CA ARG A 21 -7.68 17.66 -10.02
C ARG A 21 -6.26 17.84 -9.54
N GLN A 22 -6.03 17.65 -8.23
CA GLN A 22 -4.74 17.75 -7.57
C GLN A 22 -4.58 16.59 -6.60
N TRP A 23 -3.36 16.10 -6.47
CA TRP A 23 -2.98 15.25 -5.34
C TRP A 23 -2.65 16.11 -4.13
N TYR A 24 -2.85 15.58 -2.94
CA TYR A 24 -2.55 16.26 -1.69
C TYR A 24 -1.30 15.68 -1.03
N ASN A 25 -0.31 16.54 -0.82
CA ASN A 25 0.95 16.19 -0.16
C ASN A 25 0.88 16.53 1.33
N VAL A 26 0.53 15.57 2.15
CA VAL A 26 0.38 15.73 3.61
C VAL A 26 1.67 16.23 4.29
N ARG A 27 2.84 15.98 3.68
CA ARG A 27 4.12 16.47 4.22
C ARG A 27 4.17 17.97 4.36
N ALA A 28 3.47 18.71 3.51
CA ALA A 28 3.40 20.17 3.59
C ALA A 28 2.83 20.66 4.93
N ASP A 29 1.87 19.91 5.51
CA ASP A 29 1.23 20.26 6.79
C ASP A 29 1.90 19.58 8.01
N MET A 30 2.86 18.67 7.81
CA MET A 30 3.57 18.02 8.92
C MET A 30 4.51 19.00 9.62
N LYS A 31 4.40 19.09 10.94
CA LYS A 31 5.33 19.86 11.77
C LYS A 31 6.73 19.28 11.75
N ASN A 32 6.83 17.96 11.94
CA ASN A 32 8.08 17.21 11.81
C ASN A 32 8.05 16.52 10.45
N LYS A 33 8.86 16.99 9.50
CA LYS A 33 9.00 16.37 8.19
C LYS A 33 9.64 14.99 8.31
N PRO A 34 9.31 14.02 7.45
CA PRO A 34 10.09 12.80 7.34
C PRO A 34 11.55 13.13 7.05
N ALA A 35 12.46 12.40 7.68
CA ALA A 35 13.88 12.59 7.42
C ALA A 35 14.21 12.26 5.94
N PRO A 36 15.20 12.93 5.32
CA PRO A 36 15.53 12.74 3.91
C PRO A 36 16.04 11.33 3.62
N LEU A 37 15.85 10.88 2.38
CA LEU A 37 16.53 9.68 1.88
C LEU A 37 18.02 9.94 1.83
N LEU A 38 18.84 8.98 2.28
CA LEU A 38 20.29 9.12 2.28
C LEU A 38 20.93 8.20 1.23
N ASN A 39 21.97 8.72 0.59
CA ASN A 39 22.85 7.92 -0.24
C ASN A 39 23.58 6.90 0.65
N PRO A 40 23.50 5.59 0.34
CA PRO A 40 24.05 4.55 1.20
C PRO A 40 25.58 4.56 1.33
N ALA A 41 26.29 5.19 0.37
CA ALA A 41 27.75 5.27 0.39
C ALA A 41 28.28 6.49 1.18
N THR A 42 27.55 7.60 1.15
CA THR A 42 28.00 8.87 1.74
C THR A 42 27.25 9.27 3.01
N HIS A 43 26.10 8.66 3.25
CA HIS A 43 25.12 9.02 4.29
C HIS A 43 24.65 10.50 4.20
N GLN A 44 24.81 11.11 3.03
CA GLN A 44 24.28 12.46 2.76
C GLN A 44 22.89 12.37 2.13
N PRO A 45 22.04 13.39 2.29
CA PRO A 45 20.76 13.46 1.62
C PRO A 45 20.90 13.25 0.11
N CYS A 46 20.08 12.37 -0.45
CA CYS A 46 20.05 12.11 -1.88
C CYS A 46 19.67 13.38 -2.67
N THR A 47 20.41 13.63 -3.73
CA THR A 47 20.12 14.71 -4.67
C THR A 47 19.09 14.28 -5.71
N LEU A 48 18.50 15.27 -6.41
CA LEU A 48 17.61 14.99 -7.56
C LEU A 48 18.33 14.18 -8.65
N GLU A 49 19.61 14.48 -8.90
CA GLU A 49 20.41 13.76 -9.89
C GLU A 49 20.56 12.29 -9.52
N GLU A 50 20.96 11.99 -8.28
CA GLU A 50 21.12 10.62 -7.80
C GLU A 50 19.81 9.83 -7.89
N LEU A 51 18.68 10.40 -7.44
CA LEU A 51 17.38 9.74 -7.53
C LEU A 51 16.92 9.56 -8.98
N SER A 52 17.27 10.46 -9.89
CA SER A 52 16.91 10.37 -11.33
C SER A 52 17.67 9.26 -12.07
N HIS A 53 18.73 8.70 -11.49
CA HIS A 53 19.35 7.50 -12.04
C HIS A 53 18.49 6.24 -11.82
N VAL A 54 17.71 6.22 -10.75
CA VAL A 54 16.85 5.08 -10.39
C VAL A 54 15.41 5.30 -10.86
N PHE A 55 14.85 6.48 -10.59
CA PHE A 55 13.44 6.85 -10.88
C PHE A 55 13.34 7.78 -12.08
N CYS A 56 12.13 7.91 -12.63
CA CYS A 56 11.83 9.02 -13.54
C CYS A 56 12.06 10.35 -12.83
N THR A 57 12.62 11.32 -13.54
CA THR A 57 12.99 12.62 -12.96
C THR A 57 11.81 13.34 -12.28
N GLU A 58 10.62 13.29 -12.86
CA GLU A 58 9.44 13.91 -12.27
C GLU A 58 9.03 13.21 -10.95
N LEU A 59 9.13 11.88 -10.90
CA LEU A 59 8.87 11.11 -9.68
C LEU A 59 9.89 11.41 -8.59
N ALA A 60 11.16 11.61 -8.96
CA ALA A 60 12.22 12.03 -8.04
C ALA A 60 11.96 13.43 -7.47
N LYS A 61 11.45 14.38 -8.29
CA LYS A 61 11.02 15.70 -7.80
C LYS A 61 9.88 15.59 -6.79
N GLN A 62 8.86 14.79 -7.10
CA GLN A 62 7.72 14.57 -6.21
C GLN A 62 8.15 13.90 -4.89
N GLU A 63 9.15 13.00 -4.94
CA GLU A 63 9.72 12.39 -3.73
C GLU A 63 10.39 13.43 -2.83
N LEU A 64 11.13 14.37 -3.42
CA LEU A 64 11.88 15.39 -2.68
C LEU A 64 11.02 16.59 -2.24
N ASP A 65 9.88 16.84 -2.87
CA ASP A 65 9.00 17.99 -2.54
C ASP A 65 8.15 17.69 -1.29
N ASP A 66 8.53 18.26 -0.18
CA ASP A 66 7.82 18.17 1.10
C ASP A 66 7.12 19.48 1.52
N THR A 67 7.05 20.45 0.61
CA THR A 67 6.56 21.81 0.87
C THR A 67 5.30 22.19 0.09
N THR A 68 5.14 21.69 -1.14
CA THR A 68 3.99 21.98 -1.99
C THR A 68 2.78 21.14 -1.56
N PRO A 69 1.69 21.76 -1.04
CA PRO A 69 0.57 20.99 -0.48
C PRO A 69 -0.30 20.32 -1.56
N TYR A 70 -0.46 20.95 -2.72
CA TYR A 70 -1.29 20.43 -3.82
C TYR A 70 -0.49 20.38 -5.11
N ILE A 71 -0.47 19.22 -5.76
CA ILE A 71 0.25 18.98 -7.01
C ILE A 71 -0.77 18.63 -8.08
N ASP A 72 -0.79 19.40 -9.18
CA ASP A 72 -1.73 19.21 -10.28
C ASP A 72 -1.61 17.82 -10.90
N ILE A 73 -2.76 17.18 -11.12
CA ILE A 73 -2.84 15.92 -11.86
C ILE A 73 -2.90 16.23 -13.35
N PRO A 74 -1.94 15.77 -14.17
CA PRO A 74 -2.00 15.93 -15.61
C PRO A 74 -3.33 15.47 -16.21
N GLN A 75 -3.83 16.20 -17.21
CA GLN A 75 -5.14 15.90 -17.80
C GLN A 75 -5.21 14.47 -18.35
N GLU A 76 -4.13 13.99 -18.94
CA GLU A 76 -4.04 12.62 -19.46
C GLU A 76 -4.19 11.55 -18.37
N ILE A 77 -3.68 11.80 -17.16
CA ILE A 77 -3.88 10.92 -16.01
C ILE A 77 -5.35 10.99 -15.56
N ILE A 78 -5.95 12.18 -15.52
CA ILE A 78 -7.37 12.36 -15.18
C ILE A 78 -8.27 11.59 -16.17
N ASP A 79 -7.97 11.69 -17.45
CA ASP A 79 -8.73 10.99 -18.50
C ASP A 79 -8.62 9.47 -18.35
N PHE A 80 -7.47 8.99 -17.91
CA PHE A 80 -7.30 7.58 -17.56
C PHE A 80 -8.07 7.22 -16.29
N TYR A 81 -8.03 8.06 -15.26
CA TYR A 81 -8.80 7.85 -14.04
C TYR A 81 -10.30 7.71 -14.31
N LYS A 82 -10.89 8.46 -15.22
CA LYS A 82 -12.30 8.36 -15.60
C LYS A 82 -12.71 6.97 -16.12
N MET A 83 -11.77 6.17 -16.62
CA MET A 83 -12.06 4.80 -17.08
C MET A 83 -12.47 3.86 -15.94
N TYR A 84 -12.11 4.15 -14.68
CA TYR A 84 -12.39 3.27 -13.55
C TYR A 84 -12.73 4.01 -12.24
N ARG A 85 -12.64 5.32 -12.23
CA ARG A 85 -13.01 6.19 -11.11
C ARG A 85 -14.20 7.08 -11.50
N PRO A 86 -14.97 7.61 -10.54
CA PRO A 86 -14.80 7.52 -9.07
C PRO A 86 -15.00 6.11 -8.51
N ALA A 87 -14.24 5.76 -7.46
CA ALA A 87 -14.47 4.55 -6.71
C ALA A 87 -15.53 4.79 -5.60
N PRO A 88 -16.45 3.84 -5.33
CA PRO A 88 -17.52 4.08 -4.38
C PRO A 88 -17.05 4.12 -2.93
N LEU A 89 -17.70 4.98 -2.14
CA LEU A 89 -17.79 4.85 -0.69
C LEU A 89 -19.06 4.08 -0.36
N VAL A 90 -18.93 2.97 0.34
CA VAL A 90 -20.05 2.03 0.59
C VAL A 90 -20.32 1.97 2.08
N ARG A 91 -21.59 1.98 2.46
CA ARG A 91 -22.01 1.69 3.83
C ARG A 91 -22.30 0.20 4.02
N ALA A 92 -21.68 -0.41 5.01
CA ALA A 92 -21.77 -1.83 5.29
C ALA A 92 -22.99 -2.19 6.12
N TYR A 93 -24.20 -1.86 5.64
CA TYR A 93 -25.46 -2.09 6.38
C TYR A 93 -25.69 -3.54 6.76
N CYS A 94 -25.33 -4.50 5.90
CA CYS A 94 -25.50 -5.91 6.20
C CYS A 94 -24.53 -6.39 7.27
N LEU A 95 -23.30 -5.92 7.24
CA LEU A 95 -22.31 -6.21 8.28
C LEU A 95 -22.72 -5.59 9.62
N GLU A 96 -23.13 -4.30 9.65
CA GLU A 96 -23.65 -3.64 10.86
C GLU A 96 -24.77 -4.45 11.52
N LYS A 97 -25.73 -4.90 10.69
CA LYS A 97 -26.87 -5.72 11.15
C LYS A 97 -26.40 -7.08 11.67
N ALA A 98 -25.48 -7.74 10.97
CA ALA A 98 -24.97 -9.06 11.39
C ALA A 98 -24.20 -8.99 12.70
N LEU A 99 -23.46 -7.91 12.94
CA LEU A 99 -22.74 -7.67 14.20
C LEU A 99 -23.69 -7.24 15.33
N GLY A 100 -24.84 -6.65 15.01
CA GLY A 100 -25.76 -6.05 15.98
C GLY A 100 -25.12 -4.89 16.75
N THR A 101 -24.34 -4.08 16.05
CA THR A 101 -23.60 -2.94 16.59
C THR A 101 -24.32 -1.62 16.32
N PRO A 102 -24.19 -0.60 17.20
CA PRO A 102 -24.61 0.76 16.89
C PRO A 102 -23.64 1.51 15.97
N ALA A 103 -22.43 0.97 15.73
CA ALA A 103 -21.44 1.58 14.85
C ALA A 103 -21.95 1.71 13.42
N LYS A 104 -21.58 2.82 12.75
CA LYS A 104 -21.79 3.04 11.32
C LYS A 104 -20.50 2.67 10.59
N ILE A 105 -20.54 1.67 9.73
CA ILE A 105 -19.35 1.12 9.05
C ILE A 105 -19.37 1.51 7.57
N TYR A 106 -18.30 2.14 7.12
CA TYR A 106 -18.09 2.52 5.72
C TYR A 106 -16.79 1.92 5.19
N TYR A 107 -16.76 1.63 3.89
CA TYR A 107 -15.52 1.23 3.24
C TYR A 107 -15.35 1.92 1.88
N LYS A 108 -14.11 2.37 1.62
CA LYS A 108 -13.71 2.87 0.30
C LYS A 108 -13.31 1.71 -0.57
N PHE A 109 -14.12 1.40 -1.59
CA PHE A 109 -13.95 0.20 -2.40
C PHE A 109 -13.05 0.46 -3.61
N GLU A 110 -11.76 0.29 -3.44
CA GLU A 110 -10.75 0.41 -4.49
C GLU A 110 -10.53 -0.90 -5.28
N GLY A 111 -10.99 -2.02 -4.79
CA GLY A 111 -10.87 -3.33 -5.46
C GLY A 111 -11.82 -3.54 -6.63
N ASN A 112 -12.71 -2.60 -6.89
CA ASN A 112 -13.75 -2.72 -7.92
C ASN A 112 -13.31 -2.15 -9.30
N ASN A 113 -12.04 -1.93 -9.53
CA ASN A 113 -11.51 -1.51 -10.82
C ASN A 113 -10.93 -2.68 -11.62
N THR A 114 -10.57 -2.43 -12.87
CA THR A 114 -10.09 -3.45 -13.81
C THR A 114 -8.80 -4.15 -13.39
N SER A 115 -7.96 -3.53 -12.57
CA SER A 115 -6.76 -4.17 -12.00
C SER A 115 -7.03 -4.94 -10.70
N GLY A 116 -8.21 -4.75 -10.12
CA GLY A 116 -8.63 -5.38 -8.87
C GLY A 116 -8.02 -4.78 -7.60
N SER A 117 -7.37 -3.61 -7.66
CA SER A 117 -6.79 -2.96 -6.47
C SER A 117 -6.55 -1.46 -6.64
N HIS A 118 -6.33 -0.75 -5.50
CA HIS A 118 -5.93 0.66 -5.42
C HIS A 118 -4.65 0.98 -6.18
N LYS A 119 -3.80 0.00 -6.46
CA LYS A 119 -2.46 0.23 -7.01
C LYS A 119 -2.48 0.86 -8.41
N LEU A 120 -3.57 0.71 -9.14
CA LEU A 120 -3.75 1.31 -10.46
C LEU A 120 -3.63 2.85 -10.42
N ASN A 121 -4.01 3.49 -9.31
CA ASN A 121 -3.92 4.96 -9.15
C ASN A 121 -2.50 5.48 -9.33
N SER A 122 -1.52 4.79 -8.73
CA SER A 122 -0.11 5.19 -8.85
C SER A 122 0.56 4.59 -10.09
N ALA A 123 0.16 3.38 -10.51
CA ALA A 123 0.72 2.73 -11.69
C ALA A 123 0.56 3.59 -12.94
N ILE A 124 -0.61 4.19 -13.12
CA ILE A 124 -0.88 5.10 -14.24
C ILE A 124 -0.01 6.34 -14.17
N ALA A 125 0.10 6.97 -13.00
CA ALA A 125 0.91 8.16 -12.84
C ALA A 125 2.40 7.88 -13.14
N GLN A 126 2.94 6.80 -12.59
CA GLN A 126 4.34 6.44 -12.78
C GLN A 126 4.64 6.04 -14.24
N ALA A 127 3.78 5.25 -14.87
CA ALA A 127 3.92 4.89 -16.27
C ALA A 127 3.78 6.11 -17.21
N TYR A 128 2.87 7.04 -16.89
CA TYR A 128 2.73 8.30 -17.63
C TYR A 128 4.03 9.11 -17.60
N TYR A 129 4.63 9.32 -16.44
CA TYR A 129 5.88 10.07 -16.34
C TYR A 129 7.05 9.35 -17.00
N ALA A 130 7.09 8.02 -16.96
CA ALA A 130 8.07 7.23 -17.71
C ALA A 130 7.92 7.46 -19.22
N LYS A 131 6.70 7.39 -19.74
CA LYS A 131 6.41 7.67 -21.15
C LYS A 131 6.75 9.10 -21.54
N LYS A 132 6.39 10.07 -20.71
CA LYS A 132 6.67 11.49 -20.94
C LYS A 132 8.17 11.80 -21.00
N GLN A 133 8.97 11.07 -20.21
CA GLN A 133 10.44 11.15 -20.23
C GLN A 133 11.07 10.46 -21.45
N GLY A 134 10.30 9.74 -22.26
CA GLY A 134 10.79 9.02 -23.45
C GLY A 134 11.48 7.70 -23.14
N LEU A 135 11.16 7.07 -21.99
CA LEU A 135 11.72 5.77 -21.65
C LEU A 135 11.16 4.64 -22.53
N LYS A 136 11.93 3.59 -22.71
CA LYS A 136 11.51 2.34 -23.39
C LYS A 136 10.59 1.52 -22.50
N GLY A 137 10.91 1.46 -21.23
CA GLY A 137 10.18 0.64 -20.28
C GLY A 137 10.52 0.93 -18.84
N VAL A 138 9.89 0.16 -17.96
CA VAL A 138 10.06 0.23 -16.52
C VAL A 138 10.33 -1.16 -15.94
N THR A 139 11.04 -1.17 -14.81
CA THR A 139 11.25 -2.37 -14.00
C THR A 139 10.55 -2.18 -12.65
N THR A 140 10.11 -3.28 -12.06
CA THR A 140 9.45 -3.23 -10.77
C THR A 140 9.47 -4.54 -10.03
N GLU A 141 9.18 -4.47 -8.73
CA GLU A 141 8.84 -5.61 -7.87
C GLU A 141 7.33 -5.82 -7.82
N THR A 142 6.90 -6.99 -7.36
CA THR A 142 5.53 -7.21 -6.90
C THR A 142 5.47 -8.31 -5.85
N GLY A 143 4.68 -8.09 -4.79
CA GLY A 143 4.44 -9.09 -3.73
C GLY A 143 3.38 -10.10 -4.17
N ALA A 144 2.10 -9.80 -3.91
CA ALA A 144 0.97 -10.66 -4.29
C ALA A 144 0.62 -10.63 -5.78
N GLY A 145 1.24 -9.76 -6.57
CA GLY A 145 0.96 -9.55 -7.99
C GLY A 145 -0.04 -8.42 -8.28
N GLN A 146 -0.60 -7.78 -7.28
CA GLN A 146 -1.54 -6.66 -7.46
C GLN A 146 -0.87 -5.45 -8.11
N TRP A 147 0.32 -5.08 -7.64
CA TRP A 147 1.10 -3.98 -8.23
C TRP A 147 1.56 -4.32 -9.64
N GLY A 148 2.14 -5.50 -9.83
CA GLY A 148 2.57 -5.97 -11.16
C GLY A 148 1.41 -5.98 -12.16
N THR A 149 0.21 -6.40 -11.77
CA THR A 149 -0.99 -6.36 -12.61
C THR A 149 -1.35 -4.92 -13.01
N ALA A 150 -1.41 -4.01 -12.03
CA ALA A 150 -1.75 -2.62 -12.28
C ALA A 150 -0.73 -1.92 -13.20
N LEU A 151 0.56 -2.15 -12.95
CA LEU A 151 1.62 -1.58 -13.77
C LEU A 151 1.66 -2.18 -15.18
N SER A 152 1.49 -3.50 -15.32
CA SER A 152 1.43 -4.16 -16.63
C SER A 152 0.32 -3.59 -17.49
N MET A 153 -0.85 -3.33 -16.90
CA MET A 153 -1.98 -2.69 -17.57
C MET A 153 -1.65 -1.25 -17.98
N ALA A 154 -1.07 -0.45 -17.10
CA ALA A 154 -0.68 0.93 -17.41
C ALA A 154 0.39 0.99 -18.51
N CYS A 155 1.38 0.08 -18.48
CA CYS A 155 2.42 -0.02 -19.50
C CYS A 155 1.85 -0.45 -20.85
N ALA A 156 0.93 -1.42 -20.89
CA ALA A 156 0.27 -1.84 -22.12
C ALA A 156 -0.49 -0.66 -22.77
N TYR A 157 -1.22 0.12 -21.96
CA TYR A 157 -1.95 1.28 -22.44
C TYR A 157 -1.02 2.37 -23.02
N LEU A 158 0.14 2.59 -22.37
CA LEU A 158 1.09 3.64 -22.74
C LEU A 158 2.17 3.17 -23.74
N GLY A 159 2.18 1.90 -24.11
CA GLY A 159 3.18 1.32 -25.01
C GLY A 159 4.59 1.32 -24.43
N LEU A 160 4.73 0.89 -23.18
CA LEU A 160 5.98 0.72 -22.45
C LEU A 160 6.29 -0.75 -22.21
N ASP A 161 7.56 -1.13 -22.27
CA ASP A 161 8.00 -2.43 -21.77
C ASP A 161 7.87 -2.49 -20.25
N CYS A 162 7.47 -3.67 -19.72
CA CYS A 162 7.29 -3.88 -18.29
C CYS A 162 8.02 -5.15 -17.83
N LYS A 163 9.06 -4.99 -17.01
CA LYS A 163 9.78 -6.10 -16.36
C LYS A 163 9.39 -6.16 -14.89
N VAL A 164 8.86 -7.31 -14.46
CA VAL A 164 8.33 -7.52 -13.10
C VAL A 164 9.09 -8.63 -12.40
N PHE A 165 9.67 -8.34 -11.24
CA PHE A 165 10.22 -9.33 -10.30
C PHE A 165 9.16 -9.63 -9.25
N MET A 166 8.62 -10.84 -9.26
CA MET A 166 7.55 -11.27 -8.36
C MET A 166 8.11 -12.12 -7.23
N VAL A 167 7.72 -11.80 -5.98
CA VAL A 167 8.12 -12.59 -4.81
C VAL A 167 7.84 -14.08 -5.03
N LYS A 168 8.85 -14.94 -4.89
CA LYS A 168 8.84 -16.35 -5.29
C LYS A 168 7.67 -17.14 -4.74
N CYS A 169 7.38 -17.05 -3.44
CA CYS A 169 6.24 -17.77 -2.88
C CYS A 169 4.90 -17.31 -3.48
N SER A 170 4.75 -16.04 -3.78
CA SER A 170 3.53 -15.52 -4.43
C SER A 170 3.45 -15.92 -5.90
N TYR A 171 4.59 -15.98 -6.61
CA TYR A 171 4.66 -16.47 -7.99
C TYR A 171 4.13 -17.90 -8.12
N GLU A 172 4.41 -18.74 -7.11
CA GLU A 172 3.95 -20.12 -7.03
C GLU A 172 2.49 -20.24 -6.57
N GLN A 173 2.10 -19.46 -5.53
CA GLN A 173 0.77 -19.52 -4.92
C GLN A 173 -0.33 -18.84 -5.76
N LYS A 174 0.03 -17.89 -6.64
CA LYS A 174 -0.90 -17.06 -7.39
C LYS A 174 -0.63 -17.11 -8.91
N PRO A 175 -0.74 -18.29 -9.55
CA PRO A 175 -0.38 -18.47 -10.95
C PRO A 175 -1.22 -17.58 -11.88
N PHE A 176 -2.50 -17.33 -11.57
CA PHE A 176 -3.37 -16.51 -12.42
C PHE A 176 -2.97 -15.03 -12.41
N ARG A 177 -2.41 -14.51 -11.31
CA ARG A 177 -1.85 -13.15 -11.30
C ARG A 177 -0.71 -13.01 -12.31
N ARG A 178 0.18 -13.99 -12.35
CA ARG A 178 1.26 -14.04 -13.33
C ARG A 178 0.73 -14.04 -14.76
N GLU A 179 -0.30 -14.85 -15.04
CA GLU A 179 -0.87 -14.93 -16.39
C GLU A 179 -1.60 -13.62 -16.78
N VAL A 180 -2.24 -12.93 -15.86
CA VAL A 180 -2.81 -11.59 -16.13
C VAL A 180 -1.71 -10.59 -16.52
N MET A 181 -0.60 -10.53 -15.77
CA MET A 181 0.53 -9.66 -16.13
C MET A 181 1.10 -9.99 -17.50
N ARG A 182 1.29 -11.28 -17.81
CA ARG A 182 1.77 -11.73 -19.11
C ARG A 182 0.77 -11.43 -20.24
N THR A 183 -0.52 -11.50 -19.98
CA THR A 183 -1.57 -11.12 -20.93
C THR A 183 -1.50 -9.64 -21.30
N TYR A 184 -1.12 -8.77 -20.36
CA TYR A 184 -0.83 -7.37 -20.63
C TYR A 184 0.57 -7.11 -21.22
N GLY A 185 1.34 -8.16 -21.50
CA GLY A 185 2.64 -8.07 -22.16
C GLY A 185 3.84 -7.92 -21.23
N ALA A 186 3.67 -8.01 -19.92
CA ALA A 186 4.79 -7.94 -18.98
C ALA A 186 5.65 -9.20 -18.99
N ASN A 187 6.95 -9.01 -18.80
CA ASN A 187 7.91 -10.09 -18.50
C ASN A 187 7.97 -10.28 -16.98
N VAL A 188 7.60 -11.46 -16.48
CA VAL A 188 7.48 -11.73 -15.04
C VAL A 188 8.47 -12.81 -14.63
N THR A 189 9.33 -12.51 -13.66
CA THR A 189 10.38 -13.42 -13.14
C THR A 189 10.19 -13.62 -11.64
N PRO A 190 10.29 -14.87 -11.11
CA PRO A 190 10.26 -15.10 -9.66
C PRO A 190 11.53 -14.56 -8.99
N SER A 191 11.40 -13.86 -7.86
CA SER A 191 12.49 -13.25 -7.11
C SER A 191 12.66 -13.87 -5.71
N PRO A 192 13.91 -14.13 -5.27
CA PRO A 192 15.17 -13.86 -5.96
C PRO A 192 15.45 -14.81 -7.13
N SER A 193 15.97 -14.25 -8.22
CA SER A 193 16.24 -14.96 -9.46
C SER A 193 17.74 -15.20 -9.69
N MET A 194 18.06 -15.87 -10.81
CA MET A 194 19.43 -16.02 -11.30
C MET A 194 19.73 -15.05 -12.47
N GLU A 195 18.81 -14.10 -12.78
CA GLU A 195 18.99 -13.15 -13.87
C GLU A 195 19.88 -11.95 -13.47
N THR A 196 19.84 -11.57 -12.18
CA THR A 196 20.57 -10.42 -11.64
C THR A 196 21.73 -10.87 -10.73
N GLU A 197 22.75 -10.03 -10.59
CA GLU A 197 23.87 -10.34 -9.67
C GLU A 197 23.42 -10.28 -8.21
N VAL A 198 22.55 -9.31 -7.86
CA VAL A 198 22.00 -9.21 -6.51
C VAL A 198 21.10 -10.42 -6.18
N GLY A 199 20.31 -10.90 -7.13
CA GLY A 199 19.49 -12.08 -6.95
C GLY A 199 20.32 -13.34 -6.69
N LYS A 200 21.43 -13.51 -7.42
CA LYS A 200 22.40 -14.60 -7.19
C LYS A 200 23.00 -14.54 -5.78
N LYS A 201 23.40 -13.34 -5.32
CA LYS A 201 23.93 -13.14 -3.96
C LYS A 201 22.89 -13.47 -2.88
N ILE A 202 21.65 -12.99 -3.03
CA ILE A 202 20.57 -13.29 -2.08
C ILE A 202 20.29 -14.79 -2.01
N ASN A 203 20.24 -15.49 -3.16
CA ASN A 203 20.04 -16.95 -3.19
C ASN A 203 21.19 -17.69 -2.50
N ALA A 204 22.43 -17.20 -2.61
CA ALA A 204 23.60 -17.80 -1.95
C ALA A 204 23.59 -17.54 -0.43
N GLU A 205 23.20 -16.35 0.02
CA GLU A 205 23.15 -15.99 1.45
C GLU A 205 21.95 -16.62 2.17
N PHE A 206 20.81 -16.73 1.49
CA PHE A 206 19.55 -17.27 2.04
C PHE A 206 19.06 -18.49 1.21
N PRO A 207 19.75 -19.63 1.26
CA PRO A 207 19.39 -20.82 0.47
C PRO A 207 17.96 -21.28 0.78
N GLY A 208 17.16 -21.50 -0.26
CA GLY A 208 15.77 -21.94 -0.11
C GLY A 208 14.79 -20.84 0.29
N THR A 209 15.18 -19.58 0.28
CA THR A 209 14.31 -18.43 0.61
C THR A 209 13.03 -18.43 -0.22
N THR A 210 11.93 -18.05 0.43
CA THR A 210 10.62 -17.81 -0.21
C THR A 210 10.54 -16.44 -0.88
N GLY A 211 11.57 -15.60 -0.71
CA GLY A 211 11.64 -14.24 -1.18
C GLY A 211 10.84 -13.25 -0.34
N SER A 212 11.09 -11.98 -0.59
CA SER A 212 10.39 -10.83 0.02
C SER A 212 10.28 -9.70 -0.98
N LEU A 213 9.50 -8.67 -0.64
CA LEU A 213 9.48 -7.43 -1.44
C LEU A 213 10.87 -6.79 -1.52
N GLY A 214 11.63 -6.80 -0.41
CA GLY A 214 13.00 -6.28 -0.39
C GLY A 214 13.93 -6.97 -1.39
N CYS A 215 13.84 -8.31 -1.54
CA CYS A 215 14.59 -9.05 -2.55
C CYS A 215 14.22 -8.62 -3.97
N ALA A 216 12.92 -8.54 -4.25
CA ALA A 216 12.42 -8.18 -5.57
C ALA A 216 12.73 -6.72 -5.95
N ILE A 217 12.73 -5.80 -4.97
CA ILE A 217 13.17 -4.41 -5.15
C ILE A 217 14.64 -4.38 -5.60
N SER A 218 15.53 -5.10 -4.91
CA SER A 218 16.94 -5.13 -5.25
C SER A 218 17.18 -5.53 -6.72
N GLU A 219 16.50 -6.57 -7.18
CA GLU A 219 16.61 -7.04 -8.57
C GLU A 219 16.02 -6.05 -9.57
N ALA A 220 14.88 -5.45 -9.26
CA ALA A 220 14.25 -4.46 -10.12
C ALA A 220 15.11 -3.19 -10.28
N VAL A 221 15.75 -2.72 -9.21
CA VAL A 221 16.65 -1.57 -9.23
C VAL A 221 17.92 -1.89 -10.01
N GLU A 222 18.55 -3.04 -9.79
CA GLU A 222 19.70 -3.47 -10.59
C GLU A 222 19.35 -3.53 -12.08
N CYS A 223 18.22 -4.12 -12.42
CA CYS A 223 17.77 -4.20 -13.81
C CYS A 223 17.56 -2.81 -14.42
N ALA A 224 16.94 -1.87 -13.69
CA ALA A 224 16.73 -0.50 -14.17
C ALA A 224 18.03 0.25 -14.43
N THR A 225 19.02 0.10 -13.53
CA THR A 225 20.29 0.85 -13.58
C THR A 225 21.29 0.27 -14.57
N THR A 226 21.13 -1.02 -14.97
CA THR A 226 22.00 -1.69 -15.92
C THR A 226 21.44 -1.72 -17.34
N HIS A 227 20.19 -1.33 -17.56
CA HIS A 227 19.55 -1.31 -18.89
C HIS A 227 19.21 0.13 -19.32
N GLU A 228 19.81 0.56 -20.41
CA GLU A 228 19.56 1.90 -20.96
C GLU A 228 18.09 2.09 -21.40
N GLY A 229 17.50 3.21 -21.01
CA GLY A 229 16.11 3.53 -21.33
C GLY A 229 15.09 2.94 -20.35
N TYR A 230 15.54 2.34 -19.25
CA TYR A 230 14.67 1.84 -18.19
C TYR A 230 14.83 2.65 -16.90
N ARG A 231 13.76 2.70 -16.10
CA ARG A 231 13.75 3.22 -14.74
C ARG A 231 12.91 2.32 -13.85
N TYR A 232 13.25 2.33 -12.58
CA TYR A 232 12.50 1.61 -11.56
C TYR A 232 11.26 2.41 -11.15
N VAL A 233 10.16 1.70 -10.97
CA VAL A 233 8.90 2.19 -10.41
C VAL A 233 8.41 1.23 -9.35
N LEU A 234 7.65 1.71 -8.36
CA LEU A 234 7.28 0.89 -7.22
C LEU A 234 5.84 1.14 -6.74
N GLY A 235 5.26 0.12 -6.11
CA GLY A 235 3.86 0.09 -5.71
C GLY A 235 3.56 0.57 -4.30
N SER A 236 4.56 1.01 -3.52
CA SER A 236 4.38 1.41 -2.12
C SER A 236 5.58 2.18 -1.58
N VAL A 237 5.62 2.47 -0.29
CA VAL A 237 6.72 2.99 0.53
C VAL A 237 7.03 4.46 0.31
N LEU A 238 7.42 4.87 -0.91
CA LEU A 238 7.89 6.23 -1.18
C LEU A 238 6.78 7.27 -1.15
N SER A 239 7.16 8.50 -0.83
CA SER A 239 6.24 9.63 -0.65
C SER A 239 5.47 9.95 -1.93
N GLN A 240 6.10 9.83 -3.11
CA GLN A 240 5.45 9.99 -4.40
C GLN A 240 4.31 8.98 -4.62
N VAL A 241 4.46 7.74 -4.13
CA VAL A 241 3.42 6.71 -4.26
C VAL A 241 2.25 7.03 -3.36
N LEU A 242 2.50 7.44 -2.10
CA LEU A 242 1.46 7.90 -1.20
C LEU A 242 0.72 9.11 -1.79
N LEU A 243 1.46 10.05 -2.39
CA LEU A 243 0.89 11.22 -3.07
C LEU A 243 -0.13 10.81 -4.13
N HIS A 244 0.22 9.90 -5.05
CA HIS A 244 -0.71 9.45 -6.10
C HIS A 244 -1.94 8.74 -5.51
N GLN A 245 -1.79 8.04 -4.40
CA GLN A 245 -2.89 7.35 -3.73
C GLN A 245 -3.87 8.30 -3.04
N THR A 246 -3.52 9.58 -2.85
CA THR A 246 -4.42 10.55 -2.22
C THR A 246 -5.70 10.80 -3.02
N VAL A 247 -5.75 10.43 -4.30
CA VAL A 247 -6.99 10.44 -5.08
C VAL A 247 -8.10 9.66 -4.39
N SER A 248 -7.78 8.52 -3.76
CA SER A 248 -8.73 7.72 -2.98
C SER A 248 -9.25 8.46 -1.74
N GLY A 249 -8.34 9.06 -0.98
CA GLY A 249 -8.69 9.85 0.22
C GLY A 249 -9.50 11.10 -0.10
N LEU A 250 -9.11 11.82 -1.16
CA LEU A 250 -9.81 13.03 -1.60
C LEU A 250 -11.24 12.73 -2.07
N GLU A 251 -11.44 11.69 -2.88
CA GLU A 251 -12.79 11.23 -3.22
C GLU A 251 -13.60 10.83 -1.98
N THR A 252 -12.98 10.11 -1.05
CA THR A 252 -13.64 9.71 0.20
C THR A 252 -14.08 10.91 1.00
N LYS A 253 -13.21 11.93 1.13
CA LYS A 253 -13.53 13.16 1.84
C LYS A 253 -14.68 13.91 1.18
N THR A 254 -14.64 14.08 -0.14
CA THR A 254 -15.72 14.70 -0.91
C THR A 254 -17.05 13.98 -0.72
N ALA A 255 -17.04 12.64 -0.76
CA ALA A 255 -18.24 11.83 -0.51
C ALA A 255 -18.77 12.01 0.93
N CYS A 256 -17.88 12.03 1.92
CA CYS A 256 -18.23 12.28 3.31
C CYS A 256 -18.88 13.66 3.49
N GLU A 257 -18.31 14.71 2.93
CA GLU A 257 -18.83 16.08 2.98
C GLU A 257 -20.20 16.17 2.31
N LYS A 258 -20.36 15.57 1.13
CA LYS A 258 -21.61 15.56 0.35
C LYS A 258 -22.80 14.95 1.12
N TYR A 259 -22.54 13.97 1.95
CA TYR A 259 -23.56 13.25 2.72
C TYR A 259 -23.53 13.52 4.22
N GLY A 260 -22.70 14.45 4.69
CA GLY A 260 -22.59 14.80 6.10
C GLY A 260 -22.05 13.68 6.99
N ILE A 261 -21.23 12.77 6.41
CA ILE A 261 -20.59 11.67 7.12
C ILE A 261 -19.33 12.21 7.80
N LYS A 262 -19.21 11.97 9.11
CA LYS A 262 -18.04 12.38 9.91
C LYS A 262 -17.41 11.10 10.48
N PRO A 263 -16.31 10.62 9.90
CA PRO A 263 -15.60 9.49 10.48
C PRO A 263 -15.03 9.82 11.86
N ASP A 264 -15.20 8.93 12.84
CA ASP A 264 -14.49 9.00 14.12
C ASP A 264 -13.15 8.31 13.99
N MET A 265 -13.09 7.21 13.21
CA MET A 265 -11.85 6.49 12.95
C MET A 265 -11.72 6.04 11.49
N ILE A 266 -10.48 6.02 11.00
CA ILE A 266 -10.13 5.56 9.65
C ILE A 266 -9.07 4.48 9.77
N ILE A 267 -9.36 3.31 9.19
CA ILE A 267 -8.58 2.09 9.34
C ILE A 267 -8.06 1.64 7.97
N GLY A 268 -6.80 1.25 7.87
CA GLY A 268 -6.27 0.68 6.65
C GLY A 268 -5.18 -0.36 6.90
N CYS A 269 -5.08 -1.33 6.01
CA CYS A 269 -3.97 -2.28 6.04
C CYS A 269 -2.66 -1.58 5.67
N ALA A 270 -1.57 -2.01 6.27
CA ALA A 270 -0.27 -1.41 6.08
C ALA A 270 0.82 -2.47 5.86
N GLY A 271 1.36 -2.48 4.65
CA GLY A 271 2.65 -3.08 4.30
C GLY A 271 3.68 -1.96 4.22
N GLY A 272 3.99 -1.47 3.01
CA GLY A 272 4.74 -0.23 2.84
C GLY A 272 3.94 1.05 3.10
N GLY A 273 2.62 0.97 3.26
CA GLY A 273 1.76 2.05 3.75
C GLY A 273 1.08 2.92 2.70
N SER A 274 1.23 2.67 1.39
CA SER A 274 0.73 3.60 0.36
C SER A 274 -0.80 3.74 0.33
N ASN A 275 -1.54 2.63 0.49
CA ASN A 275 -3.01 2.70 0.50
C ASN A 275 -3.53 3.46 1.72
N LEU A 276 -2.99 3.16 2.90
CA LEU A 276 -3.36 3.85 4.13
C LEU A 276 -3.01 5.33 4.05
N GLY A 277 -1.76 5.65 3.64
CA GLY A 277 -1.30 7.03 3.48
C GLY A 277 -2.17 7.82 2.51
N GLY A 278 -2.55 7.23 1.37
CA GLY A 278 -3.42 7.86 0.40
C GLY A 278 -4.82 8.13 0.95
N LEU A 279 -5.41 7.15 1.64
CA LEU A 279 -6.75 7.26 2.22
C LEU A 279 -6.82 8.31 3.34
N ILE A 280 -5.85 8.28 4.27
CA ILE A 280 -5.90 9.15 5.46
C ILE A 280 -5.39 10.56 5.20
N SER A 281 -4.54 10.79 4.20
CA SER A 281 -3.83 12.08 4.03
C SER A 281 -4.73 13.31 4.08
N PRO A 282 -5.88 13.41 3.38
CA PRO A 282 -6.72 14.60 3.46
C PRO A 282 -7.32 14.83 4.85
N PHE A 283 -7.65 13.76 5.56
CA PHE A 283 -8.16 13.82 6.95
C PHE A 283 -7.02 14.09 7.94
N MET A 284 -5.84 13.51 7.69
CA MET A 284 -4.63 13.77 8.48
C MET A 284 -4.23 15.25 8.38
N GLY A 285 -4.33 15.86 7.20
CA GLY A 285 -4.08 17.28 7.01
C GLY A 285 -4.97 18.14 7.91
N GLU A 286 -6.28 17.85 8.01
CA GLU A 286 -7.19 18.53 8.93
C GLU A 286 -6.77 18.35 10.39
N LYS A 287 -6.38 17.12 10.78
CA LYS A 287 -5.89 16.85 12.15
C LYS A 287 -4.59 17.63 12.44
N LEU A 288 -3.65 17.67 11.51
CA LEU A 288 -2.38 18.39 11.65
C LEU A 288 -2.58 19.91 11.78
N ARG A 289 -3.60 20.47 11.10
CA ARG A 289 -3.96 21.87 11.21
C ARG A 289 -4.88 22.18 12.39
N GLY A 290 -5.29 21.17 13.17
CA GLY A 290 -6.19 21.31 14.32
C GLY A 290 -7.66 21.58 13.96
N GLU A 291 -8.07 21.23 12.74
CA GLU A 291 -9.43 21.46 12.22
C GLU A 291 -10.40 20.32 12.60
N ALA A 292 -9.87 19.12 12.82
CA ALA A 292 -10.64 17.95 13.20
C ALA A 292 -9.78 16.96 14.01
N ASP A 293 -10.45 16.06 14.73
CA ASP A 293 -9.76 14.99 15.47
C ASP A 293 -10.30 13.62 15.02
N TYR A 294 -9.47 12.91 14.24
CA TYR A 294 -9.73 11.57 13.77
C TYR A 294 -8.80 10.57 14.45
N GLU A 295 -9.30 9.37 14.73
CA GLU A 295 -8.44 8.24 15.05
C GLU A 295 -7.98 7.55 13.75
N PHE A 296 -6.67 7.28 13.62
CA PHE A 296 -6.12 6.52 12.50
C PHE A 296 -5.47 5.25 12.99
N ILE A 297 -5.82 4.12 12.36
CA ILE A 297 -5.29 2.81 12.74
C ILE A 297 -4.66 2.13 11.53
N ALA A 298 -3.35 1.91 11.59
CA ALA A 298 -2.63 1.03 10.66
C ALA A 298 -2.78 -0.43 11.12
N VAL A 299 -3.12 -1.33 10.20
CA VAL A 299 -3.24 -2.75 10.51
C VAL A 299 -2.22 -3.54 9.70
N GLU A 300 -1.33 -4.22 10.38
CA GLU A 300 -0.26 -5.03 9.80
C GLU A 300 -0.40 -6.50 10.17
N PRO A 301 0.21 -7.45 9.39
CA PRO A 301 0.21 -8.85 9.76
C PRO A 301 1.10 -9.09 10.98
N ALA A 302 0.65 -9.93 11.89
CA ALA A 302 1.46 -10.36 13.04
C ALA A 302 2.78 -11.05 12.63
N SER A 303 2.82 -11.60 11.41
CA SER A 303 4.01 -12.21 10.82
C SER A 303 5.02 -11.21 10.23
N CYS A 304 4.65 -9.92 10.11
CA CYS A 304 5.50 -8.84 9.60
C CYS A 304 5.19 -7.50 10.30
N PRO A 305 5.45 -7.39 11.62
CA PRO A 305 4.96 -6.33 12.49
C PRO A 305 5.90 -5.11 12.52
N SER A 306 6.08 -4.42 11.38
CA SER A 306 7.06 -3.34 11.24
C SER A 306 6.80 -2.14 12.14
N LEU A 307 5.54 -1.72 12.33
CA LEU A 307 5.18 -0.61 13.22
C LEU A 307 5.15 -1.03 14.69
N THR A 308 4.52 -2.17 14.98
CA THR A 308 4.26 -2.58 16.37
C THR A 308 5.48 -3.20 17.07
N ARG A 309 6.42 -3.79 16.32
CA ARG A 309 7.63 -4.43 16.87
C ARG A 309 8.94 -4.01 16.19
N GLY A 310 8.89 -3.14 15.19
CA GLY A 310 10.06 -2.58 14.53
C GLY A 310 10.71 -1.46 15.34
N VAL A 311 11.86 -1.01 14.86
CA VAL A 311 12.60 0.14 15.41
C VAL A 311 12.55 1.31 14.44
N TYR A 312 12.51 2.55 14.96
CA TYR A 312 12.51 3.76 14.14
C TYR A 312 13.94 4.19 13.86
N ALA A 313 14.46 3.83 12.69
CA ALA A 313 15.85 4.06 12.31
C ALA A 313 16.02 4.20 10.80
N TYR A 314 17.19 4.62 10.35
CA TYR A 314 17.57 4.48 8.94
C TYR A 314 17.85 3.02 8.59
N ASP A 315 17.28 2.57 7.49
CA ASP A 315 17.51 1.24 6.95
C ASP A 315 17.44 1.27 5.42
N PHE A 316 17.95 0.24 4.77
CA PHE A 316 17.81 0.08 3.34
C PHE A 316 16.36 -0.19 2.95
N CYS A 317 15.92 0.39 1.84
CA CYS A 317 14.60 0.09 1.30
C CYS A 317 14.49 -1.31 0.70
N ASP A 318 15.63 -2.03 0.54
CA ASP A 318 15.73 -3.33 -0.09
C ASP A 318 16.68 -4.28 0.64
N THR A 319 16.55 -5.58 0.39
CA THR A 319 17.35 -6.61 1.06
C THR A 319 18.80 -6.67 0.56
N GLY A 320 19.03 -6.33 -0.71
CA GLY A 320 20.37 -6.35 -1.33
C GLY A 320 21.20 -5.10 -1.10
N ALA A 321 20.67 -4.11 -0.36
CA ALA A 321 21.35 -2.86 -0.03
C ALA A 321 21.80 -2.03 -1.26
N VAL A 322 20.97 -2.03 -2.33
CA VAL A 322 21.22 -1.26 -3.55
C VAL A 322 20.40 0.04 -3.62
N CYS A 323 19.40 0.19 -2.74
CA CYS A 323 18.55 1.37 -2.66
C CYS A 323 19.04 2.39 -1.65
N PRO A 324 18.55 3.65 -1.70
CA PRO A 324 18.79 4.64 -0.65
C PRO A 324 18.34 4.16 0.74
N LEU A 325 18.92 4.76 1.77
CA LEU A 325 18.49 4.59 3.16
C LEU A 325 17.29 5.50 3.43
N ALA A 326 16.26 4.94 4.05
CA ALA A 326 15.09 5.70 4.49
C ALA A 326 14.95 5.59 6.02
N LYS A 327 14.57 6.68 6.68
CA LYS A 327 14.21 6.62 8.10
C LYS A 327 12.78 6.15 8.24
N MET A 328 12.62 4.99 8.86
CA MET A 328 11.34 4.29 8.92
C MET A 328 11.25 3.38 10.16
N TYR A 329 10.06 2.96 10.51
CA TYR A 329 9.90 1.78 11.35
C TYR A 329 10.24 0.55 10.54
N THR A 330 11.21 -0.24 11.01
CA THR A 330 11.76 -1.38 10.27
C THR A 330 12.05 -2.58 11.16
N LEU A 331 11.95 -3.76 10.57
CA LEU A 331 12.38 -5.05 11.16
C LEU A 331 13.81 -5.43 10.75
N GLY A 332 14.50 -4.53 10.01
CA GLY A 332 15.77 -4.81 9.37
C GLY A 332 15.59 -5.28 7.92
N SER A 333 16.35 -4.69 6.98
CA SER A 333 16.23 -4.94 5.54
C SER A 333 16.55 -6.38 5.12
N THR A 334 17.22 -7.15 5.97
CA THR A 334 17.49 -8.58 5.78
C THR A 334 16.39 -9.49 6.34
N PHE A 335 15.36 -8.93 6.99
CA PHE A 335 14.21 -9.71 7.47
C PHE A 335 13.36 -10.20 6.30
N ILE A 336 13.20 -11.50 6.19
CA ILE A 336 12.34 -12.15 5.19
C ILE A 336 11.12 -12.72 5.92
N PRO A 337 9.94 -12.07 5.79
CA PRO A 337 8.73 -12.55 6.45
C PRO A 337 8.34 -13.97 6.03
N SER A 338 7.67 -14.70 6.91
CA SER A 338 7.08 -16.00 6.56
C SER A 338 6.15 -15.90 5.35
N ALA A 339 5.92 -17.01 4.67
CA ALA A 339 5.08 -17.10 3.47
C ALA A 339 3.57 -16.99 3.81
N ASN A 340 3.14 -15.89 4.43
CA ASN A 340 1.73 -15.61 4.65
C ASN A 340 1.01 -15.28 3.33
N HIS A 341 -0.31 -15.34 3.33
CA HIS A 341 -1.12 -15.15 2.13
C HIS A 341 -1.42 -13.67 1.79
N ALA A 342 -1.07 -12.72 2.66
CA ALA A 342 -1.12 -11.28 2.38
C ALA A 342 0.22 -10.79 1.82
N GLY A 343 0.57 -11.25 0.63
CA GLY A 343 1.89 -10.98 0.00
C GLY A 343 2.20 -9.50 -0.19
N GLY A 344 1.19 -8.65 -0.36
CA GLY A 344 1.34 -7.19 -0.45
C GLY A 344 1.72 -6.52 0.88
N LEU A 345 1.66 -7.22 2.01
CA LEU A 345 2.04 -6.72 3.33
C LEU A 345 3.37 -7.33 3.83
N ARG A 346 4.09 -8.08 2.99
CA ARG A 346 5.38 -8.72 3.33
C ARG A 346 6.57 -7.79 3.03
N TYR A 347 6.64 -6.67 3.74
CA TYR A 347 7.73 -5.70 3.62
C TYR A 347 8.30 -5.38 5.00
N HIS A 348 9.64 -5.34 5.11
CA HIS A 348 10.35 -5.17 6.38
C HIS A 348 10.22 -3.78 7.00
N GLY A 349 9.84 -2.77 6.21
CA GLY A 349 9.78 -1.38 6.64
C GLY A 349 8.42 -0.73 6.34
N MET A 350 8.29 0.52 6.77
CA MET A 350 7.11 1.35 6.58
C MET A 350 7.50 2.66 5.89
N SER A 351 6.63 3.22 5.07
CA SER A 351 6.79 4.58 4.53
C SER A 351 7.33 5.56 5.57
N SER A 352 8.31 6.37 5.19
CA SER A 352 8.87 7.42 6.06
C SER A 352 7.79 8.41 6.53
N VAL A 353 6.80 8.71 5.69
CA VAL A 353 5.67 9.59 6.04
C VAL A 353 4.84 8.97 7.16
N LEU A 354 4.37 7.73 6.99
CA LEU A 354 3.56 7.06 8.02
C LEU A 354 4.37 6.75 9.27
N SER A 355 5.65 6.40 9.11
CA SER A 355 6.56 6.19 10.25
C SER A 355 6.70 7.45 11.10
N GLN A 356 6.87 8.62 10.48
CA GLN A 356 6.94 9.89 11.18
C GLN A 356 5.61 10.22 11.89
N LEU A 357 4.46 10.06 11.19
CA LEU A 357 3.14 10.30 11.79
C LEU A 357 2.85 9.37 12.97
N TYR A 358 3.27 8.10 12.87
CA TYR A 358 3.16 7.13 13.97
C TYR A 358 4.09 7.49 15.12
N HIS A 359 5.33 7.87 14.83
CA HIS A 359 6.33 8.30 15.83
C HIS A 359 5.87 9.54 16.60
N ASP A 360 5.22 10.48 15.94
CA ASP A 360 4.68 11.70 16.53
C ASP A 360 3.32 11.49 17.24
N GLY A 361 2.79 10.27 17.23
CA GLY A 361 1.54 9.92 17.94
C GLY A 361 0.25 10.34 17.22
N TYR A 362 0.30 10.71 15.94
CA TYR A 362 -0.89 11.06 15.16
C TYR A 362 -1.73 9.85 14.74
N MET A 363 -1.17 8.66 14.78
CA MET A 363 -1.84 7.41 14.45
C MET A 363 -1.37 6.27 15.34
N THR A 364 -2.16 5.19 15.39
CA THR A 364 -1.83 3.95 16.10
C THR A 364 -1.65 2.79 15.13
N ALA A 365 -1.12 1.68 15.61
CA ALA A 365 -0.95 0.47 14.82
C ALA A 365 -1.42 -0.77 15.60
N ARG A 366 -1.91 -1.78 14.86
CA ARG A 366 -2.25 -3.10 15.37
C ARG A 366 -1.73 -4.19 14.45
N SER A 367 -1.23 -5.26 15.01
CA SER A 367 -0.90 -6.48 14.30
C SER A 367 -1.99 -7.53 14.49
N VAL A 368 -2.32 -8.30 13.44
CA VAL A 368 -3.36 -9.32 13.45
C VAL A 368 -2.88 -10.62 12.79
N GLU A 369 -3.36 -11.73 13.32
CA GLU A 369 -3.02 -13.07 12.83
C GLU A 369 -3.84 -13.42 11.59
N GLN A 370 -3.23 -14.16 10.64
CA GLN A 370 -3.88 -14.42 9.35
C GLN A 370 -5.16 -15.25 9.46
N THR A 371 -5.26 -16.19 10.43
CA THR A 371 -6.49 -16.98 10.61
C THR A 371 -7.65 -16.09 11.04
N SER A 372 -7.42 -15.13 11.93
CA SER A 372 -8.43 -14.14 12.32
C SER A 372 -8.81 -13.20 11.18
N VAL A 373 -7.84 -12.86 10.31
CA VAL A 373 -8.05 -12.04 9.11
C VAL A 373 -8.95 -12.78 8.10
N PHE A 374 -8.71 -14.06 7.84
CA PHE A 374 -9.54 -14.85 6.92
C PHE A 374 -10.94 -15.11 7.46
N ALA A 375 -11.09 -15.31 8.79
CA ALA A 375 -12.41 -15.37 9.43
C ALA A 375 -13.22 -14.09 9.22
N ALA A 376 -12.58 -12.92 9.39
CA ALA A 376 -13.21 -11.62 9.12
C ALA A 376 -13.52 -11.43 7.63
N ALA A 377 -12.64 -11.89 6.73
CA ALA A 377 -12.84 -11.85 5.28
C ALA A 377 -14.09 -12.64 4.86
N GLU A 378 -14.26 -13.85 5.38
CA GLU A 378 -15.46 -14.66 5.09
C GLU A 378 -16.73 -14.06 5.69
N GLN A 379 -16.67 -13.55 6.91
CA GLN A 379 -17.81 -12.85 7.51
C GLN A 379 -18.22 -11.67 6.65
N PHE A 380 -17.27 -10.86 6.17
CA PHE A 380 -17.51 -9.74 5.27
C PHE A 380 -18.09 -10.21 3.92
N ALA A 381 -17.52 -11.25 3.32
CA ALA A 381 -18.01 -11.79 2.06
C ALA A 381 -19.45 -12.31 2.17
N ARG A 382 -19.79 -12.97 3.27
CA ARG A 382 -21.14 -13.51 3.52
C ARG A 382 -22.19 -12.41 3.83
N THR A 383 -21.77 -11.25 4.32
CA THR A 383 -22.67 -10.14 4.66
C THR A 383 -22.75 -9.10 3.53
N GLU A 384 -21.63 -8.68 2.97
CA GLU A 384 -21.58 -7.60 1.97
C GLU A 384 -21.52 -8.11 0.51
N GLY A 385 -21.37 -9.45 0.31
CA GLY A 385 -21.32 -10.03 -1.03
C GLY A 385 -20.05 -9.72 -1.82
N ILE A 386 -18.99 -9.27 -1.16
CA ILE A 386 -17.70 -8.89 -1.75
C ILE A 386 -16.62 -9.78 -1.17
N LEU A 387 -15.86 -10.48 -2.03
CA LEU A 387 -14.71 -11.28 -1.64
C LEU A 387 -13.48 -10.37 -1.56
N PRO A 388 -12.99 -10.05 -0.35
CA PRO A 388 -11.89 -9.12 -0.18
C PRO A 388 -10.53 -9.78 -0.40
N ALA A 389 -9.53 -9.00 -0.82
CA ALA A 389 -8.15 -9.45 -0.79
C ALA A 389 -7.68 -9.69 0.65
N PRO A 390 -6.78 -10.65 0.91
CA PRO A 390 -6.23 -10.90 2.24
C PRO A 390 -5.61 -9.66 2.89
N GLU A 391 -4.98 -8.79 2.09
CA GLU A 391 -4.43 -7.52 2.55
C GLU A 391 -5.53 -6.63 3.15
N SER A 392 -6.60 -6.39 2.41
CA SER A 392 -7.74 -5.56 2.86
C SER A 392 -8.44 -6.13 4.08
N SER A 393 -8.42 -7.45 4.21
CA SER A 393 -9.08 -8.18 5.30
C SER A 393 -8.46 -7.90 6.68
N HIS A 394 -7.20 -7.41 6.71
CA HIS A 394 -6.59 -6.90 7.94
C HIS A 394 -7.36 -5.68 8.47
N ALA A 395 -7.71 -4.74 7.60
CA ALA A 395 -8.53 -3.59 7.98
C ALA A 395 -9.96 -4.01 8.37
N ILE A 396 -10.55 -4.98 7.67
CA ILE A 396 -11.88 -5.53 8.01
C ILE A 396 -11.86 -6.13 9.41
N ARG A 397 -10.83 -6.92 9.78
CA ARG A 397 -10.72 -7.52 11.12
C ARG A 397 -10.78 -6.46 12.21
N VAL A 398 -9.98 -5.41 12.09
CA VAL A 398 -9.95 -4.34 13.10
C VAL A 398 -11.24 -3.50 13.08
N ALA A 399 -11.83 -3.26 11.90
CA ALA A 399 -13.12 -2.57 11.82
C ALA A 399 -14.24 -3.34 12.54
N ILE A 400 -14.25 -4.68 12.41
CA ILE A 400 -15.18 -5.53 13.15
C ILE A 400 -14.90 -5.47 14.66
N ASP A 401 -13.63 -5.52 15.09
CA ASP A 401 -13.27 -5.44 16.50
C ASP A 401 -13.73 -4.11 17.13
N GLU A 402 -13.52 -2.98 16.43
CA GLU A 402 -13.98 -1.68 16.91
C GLU A 402 -15.51 -1.58 16.93
N ALA A 403 -16.19 -2.14 15.92
CA ALA A 403 -17.65 -2.20 15.89
C ALA A 403 -18.22 -3.06 17.05
N MET A 404 -17.52 -4.14 17.43
CA MET A 404 -17.91 -4.95 18.58
C MET A 404 -17.67 -4.24 19.91
N LYS A 405 -16.62 -3.43 20.04
CA LYS A 405 -16.44 -2.53 21.20
C LYS A 405 -17.60 -1.53 21.32
N CYS A 406 -18.03 -0.95 20.19
CA CYS A 406 -19.21 -0.09 20.16
C CYS A 406 -20.47 -0.80 20.65
N LYS A 407 -20.64 -2.08 20.29
CA LYS A 407 -21.76 -2.90 20.79
C LYS A 407 -21.68 -3.10 22.30
N GLU A 408 -20.51 -3.37 22.85
CA GLU A 408 -20.29 -3.60 24.28
C GLU A 408 -20.49 -2.31 25.11
N THR A 409 -20.01 -1.18 24.60
CA THR A 409 -20.10 0.12 25.30
C THR A 409 -21.40 0.85 25.06
N GLY A 410 -22.15 0.52 23.98
CA GLY A 410 -23.30 1.28 23.51
C GLY A 410 -22.95 2.59 22.79
N GLU A 411 -21.66 2.87 22.56
CA GLU A 411 -21.19 4.06 21.89
C GLU A 411 -21.39 3.97 20.37
N GLU A 412 -21.98 4.99 19.74
CA GLU A 412 -22.10 5.08 18.31
C GLU A 412 -20.85 5.76 17.73
N LYS A 413 -20.08 5.03 16.93
CA LYS A 413 -18.95 5.57 16.16
C LYS A 413 -19.12 5.33 14.66
N THR A 414 -18.60 6.24 13.87
CA THR A 414 -18.49 6.09 12.42
C THR A 414 -17.09 5.57 12.09
N ILE A 415 -17.03 4.32 11.64
CA ILE A 415 -15.81 3.59 11.28
C ILE A 415 -15.69 3.57 9.76
N LEU A 416 -14.58 4.07 9.22
CA LEU A 416 -14.27 4.03 7.80
C LEU A 416 -13.02 3.18 7.57
N PHE A 417 -13.05 2.27 6.60
CA PHE A 417 -11.84 1.51 6.26
C PHE A 417 -11.58 1.42 4.75
N GLY A 418 -10.34 1.15 4.39
CA GLY A 418 -9.93 0.92 3.01
C GLY A 418 -10.15 -0.53 2.59
N LEU A 419 -11.05 -0.78 1.61
CA LEU A 419 -11.19 -2.06 0.93
C LEU A 419 -10.38 -2.01 -0.37
N THR A 420 -9.11 -2.32 -0.27
CA THR A 420 -8.07 -1.96 -1.24
C THR A 420 -7.92 -2.94 -2.41
N GLY A 421 -8.47 -4.15 -2.30
CA GLY A 421 -8.31 -5.16 -3.34
C GLY A 421 -9.39 -6.24 -3.32
N THR A 422 -9.58 -6.86 -4.50
CA THR A 422 -10.43 -8.05 -4.68
C THR A 422 -9.67 -9.32 -4.35
N GLY A 423 -10.38 -10.32 -3.78
CA GLY A 423 -9.85 -11.62 -3.37
C GLY A 423 -9.95 -12.74 -4.41
N TYR A 424 -10.52 -12.49 -5.59
CA TYR A 424 -10.73 -13.55 -6.59
C TYR A 424 -9.45 -14.24 -7.08
N PHE A 425 -8.31 -13.60 -6.96
CA PHE A 425 -7.00 -14.21 -7.27
C PHE A 425 -6.36 -14.92 -6.06
N ASP A 426 -7.03 -14.92 -4.91
CA ASP A 426 -6.50 -15.45 -3.65
C ASP A 426 -7.22 -16.73 -3.19
N MET A 427 -7.90 -17.42 -4.12
CA MET A 427 -8.75 -18.58 -3.81
C MET A 427 -7.97 -19.75 -3.20
N VAL A 428 -6.69 -19.91 -3.52
CA VAL A 428 -5.83 -20.91 -2.87
C VAL A 428 -5.69 -20.64 -1.37
N ALA A 429 -5.62 -19.36 -0.97
CA ALA A 429 -5.56 -18.97 0.43
C ALA A 429 -6.88 -19.24 1.15
N TYR A 430 -8.00 -18.87 0.53
CA TYR A 430 -9.34 -19.18 1.05
C TYR A 430 -9.58 -20.68 1.17
N GLN A 431 -9.14 -21.48 0.17
CA GLN A 431 -9.19 -22.93 0.27
C GLN A 431 -8.45 -23.45 1.50
N LYS A 432 -7.19 -23.05 1.70
CA LYS A 432 -6.41 -23.47 2.88
C LYS A 432 -7.07 -23.08 4.20
N PHE A 433 -7.71 -21.92 4.25
CA PHE A 433 -8.45 -21.51 5.43
C PHE A 433 -9.67 -22.41 5.66
N ASN A 434 -10.49 -22.67 4.62
CA ASN A 434 -11.67 -23.52 4.69
C ASN A 434 -11.34 -24.99 5.02
N ASP A 435 -10.21 -25.49 4.53
CA ASP A 435 -9.72 -26.85 4.79
C ASP A 435 -8.95 -26.98 6.12
N HIS A 436 -8.89 -25.89 6.94
CA HIS A 436 -8.15 -25.81 8.20
C HIS A 436 -6.65 -26.12 8.10
N GLU A 437 -6.06 -25.82 6.95
CA GLU A 437 -4.62 -25.98 6.68
C GLU A 437 -3.81 -24.71 6.91
N MET A 438 -4.49 -23.59 7.26
CA MET A 438 -3.84 -22.31 7.52
C MET A 438 -3.37 -22.25 8.97
N SER A 439 -2.14 -21.81 9.19
CA SER A 439 -1.57 -21.59 10.52
C SER A 439 -1.07 -20.16 10.68
N ASP A 440 -1.11 -19.66 11.89
CA ASP A 440 -0.51 -18.38 12.25
C ASP A 440 0.98 -18.52 12.50
N TYR A 441 1.70 -17.43 12.23
CA TYR A 441 3.10 -17.30 12.55
C TYR A 441 3.40 -15.90 13.08
N ILE A 442 4.05 -15.85 14.23
CA ILE A 442 4.52 -14.62 14.86
C ILE A 442 6.04 -14.78 15.05
N PRO A 443 6.88 -13.92 14.46
CA PRO A 443 8.32 -14.01 14.63
C PRO A 443 8.70 -13.80 16.10
N THR A 444 9.68 -14.56 16.57
CA THR A 444 10.23 -14.39 17.94
C THR A 444 11.06 -13.12 18.01
N ASP A 445 11.36 -12.65 19.22
CA ASP A 445 12.22 -11.48 19.42
C ASP A 445 13.65 -11.75 18.93
N GLU A 446 14.12 -13.00 19.04
CA GLU A 446 15.41 -13.42 18.55
C GLU A 446 15.49 -13.38 17.02
N GLU A 447 14.44 -13.84 16.32
CA GLU A 447 14.37 -13.76 14.85
C GLU A 447 14.38 -12.33 14.35
N LEU A 448 13.64 -11.42 14.98
CA LEU A 448 13.64 -10.00 14.65
C LEU A 448 15.00 -9.36 14.93
N LYS A 449 15.62 -9.71 16.06
CA LYS A 449 16.91 -9.17 16.46
C LYS A 449 18.03 -9.48 15.47
N VAL A 450 18.03 -10.68 14.88
CA VAL A 450 19.03 -11.08 13.86
C VAL A 450 19.09 -10.10 12.69
N SER A 451 17.96 -9.64 12.21
CA SER A 451 17.90 -8.67 11.12
C SER A 451 18.18 -7.24 11.60
N MET A 452 17.67 -6.85 12.76
CA MET A 452 17.91 -5.53 13.33
C MET A 452 19.38 -5.28 13.65
N ASP A 453 20.11 -6.30 14.11
CA ASP A 453 21.55 -6.21 14.38
C ASP A 453 22.41 -5.99 13.10
N ARG A 454 21.83 -6.26 11.92
CA ARG A 454 22.49 -6.05 10.61
C ARG A 454 22.18 -4.69 9.97
N MET A 455 21.34 -3.88 10.61
CA MET A 455 20.98 -2.57 10.09
C MET A 455 22.19 -1.65 9.97
N PRO A 456 22.19 -0.72 8.99
CA PRO A 456 23.26 0.25 8.85
C PRO A 456 23.33 1.16 10.09
N LYS A 457 24.54 1.48 10.50
CA LYS A 457 24.76 2.47 11.55
C LYS A 457 24.89 3.83 10.87
N VAL A 458 23.85 4.64 11.02
CA VAL A 458 23.79 6.02 10.54
C VAL A 458 23.78 6.92 11.77
N ASP A 459 24.78 7.77 11.91
CA ASP A 459 24.93 8.71 13.02
C ASP A 459 23.95 9.89 12.91
#